data_930a7f6413dc4c606ae69e0f96599f33
#
_entry.id   930a7f6413dc4c606ae69e0f96599f33
#
_cell.length_a   1.000
_cell.length_b   1.000
_cell.length_c   1.000
_cell.angle_alpha   90.00
_cell.angle_beta   90.00
_cell.angle_gamma   90.00
#
_symmetry.space_group_name_H-M   'P 1'
#
loop_
_entity.id
_entity.type
_entity.pdbx_description
1 polymer ?
#
loop_
_entity_poly.entity_id
_entity_poly.type
_entity_poly.pdbx_seq_one_letter_code
_entity_poly.pdbx_strand_id
1 'polypeptide(L)'
;MNFHRYFNVDRPPVETCVVGTGDFGRSFLTQGLRVPRMRARVAVDRDAQIAAAALKASGADPERIRICTTAAEAGKAFAAGDFVAADDLALVVGLPVEVVIEATGHPEAGARHARLAIEAGRHLAVVSKELDSVAGPGIAHMAAARGLVSTPVDGDQPSLLIGLVTWAETLGFEIIAAGKSSEYDFVFDRATGLVTSNGRTEPVPALADHWELGGRAAAEIVASRAEAVAALPQRAVPDLCELLIVGNATGFAADRPDLHAPIARITEVPTLLAGKAEGGLLSGERRLDVFHCLRAPDEPSFAGGVFVIVRCTDRPTWDMLAAKGHVVSRDGATAMLYLPRHLLGLEAATSVLEAALLGVSSGAVAPRPHLDLVARATQDLPAGSTLAMGGHHHTIDGTTAELVPAVALSPEAAAPFYLAANCRLVRTVECGRLITVGDIEIAPDSELLALRRYQDAAFFGATAAGKVAENA
;
A
#
# COMPACT_ATOMS: atom_id res chain seq x y z
N MET A 1 -8.89 13.08 -16.16
CA MET A 1 -7.60 13.55 -16.72
C MET A 1 -7.53 13.21 -18.20
N ASN A 2 -6.75 13.97 -19.00
CA ASN A 2 -6.54 13.69 -20.43
C ASN A 2 -5.11 13.17 -20.64
N PHE A 3 -4.92 11.86 -20.53
CA PHE A 3 -3.62 11.21 -20.64
C PHE A 3 -2.97 11.36 -22.03
N HIS A 4 -3.73 11.58 -23.09
CA HIS A 4 -3.15 11.90 -24.40
C HIS A 4 -2.34 13.20 -24.37
N ARG A 5 -2.77 14.19 -23.57
CA ARG A 5 -2.02 15.42 -23.40
C ARG A 5 -0.68 15.23 -22.70
N TYR A 6 -0.63 14.31 -21.75
CA TYR A 6 0.56 14.05 -20.92
C TYR A 6 1.56 13.10 -21.59
N PHE A 7 1.05 12.05 -22.27
CA PHE A 7 1.89 10.98 -22.78
C PHE A 7 2.09 10.99 -24.30
N ASN A 8 1.51 11.96 -25.04
CA ASN A 8 1.69 12.07 -26.48
C ASN A 8 3.00 12.82 -26.80
N VAL A 9 4.13 12.16 -26.56
CA VAL A 9 5.48 12.66 -26.83
C VAL A 9 6.11 11.88 -28.00
N ASP A 10 6.88 12.55 -28.85
CA ASP A 10 7.59 11.93 -29.99
C ASP A 10 8.93 11.36 -29.51
N ARG A 11 8.90 10.10 -29.03
CA ARG A 11 10.08 9.35 -28.61
C ARG A 11 9.80 7.84 -28.65
N PRO A 12 10.87 6.99 -28.62
CA PRO A 12 10.71 5.56 -28.47
C PRO A 12 9.93 5.17 -27.20
N PRO A 13 9.23 4.04 -27.18
CA PRO A 13 8.58 3.53 -25.99
C PRO A 13 9.55 3.34 -24.83
N VAL A 14 9.04 3.56 -23.60
CA VAL A 14 9.78 3.37 -22.35
C VAL A 14 10.11 1.91 -22.14
N GLU A 15 11.38 1.58 -22.01
CA GLU A 15 11.84 0.23 -21.69
C GLU A 15 11.79 -0.02 -20.20
N THR A 16 11.26 -1.17 -19.78
CA THR A 16 11.03 -1.48 -18.36
C THR A 16 11.59 -2.85 -17.97
N CYS A 17 11.92 -3.00 -16.70
CA CYS A 17 12.27 -4.25 -16.05
C CYS A 17 11.34 -4.48 -14.86
N VAL A 18 10.66 -5.62 -14.78
CA VAL A 18 9.90 -6.05 -13.62
C VAL A 18 10.70 -7.05 -12.79
N VAL A 19 10.73 -6.85 -11.47
CA VAL A 19 11.36 -7.74 -10.49
C VAL A 19 10.27 -8.28 -9.57
N GLY A 20 10.11 -9.61 -9.58
CA GLY A 20 8.96 -10.29 -8.99
C GLY A 20 7.83 -10.48 -10.01
N THR A 21 7.60 -11.74 -10.41
CA THR A 21 6.62 -12.10 -11.43
C THR A 21 5.40 -12.84 -10.86
N GLY A 22 5.05 -12.53 -9.60
CA GLY A 22 3.80 -12.94 -8.96
C GLY A 22 2.57 -12.32 -9.62
N ASP A 23 1.46 -12.22 -8.91
CA ASP A 23 0.19 -11.76 -9.49
C ASP A 23 0.28 -10.36 -10.08
N PHE A 24 0.88 -9.40 -9.36
CA PHE A 24 1.07 -8.05 -9.86
C PHE A 24 2.03 -8.01 -11.05
N GLY A 25 3.23 -8.58 -10.92
CA GLY A 25 4.24 -8.57 -12.00
C GLY A 25 3.75 -9.26 -13.27
N ARG A 26 3.02 -10.36 -13.14
CA ARG A 26 2.41 -11.06 -14.28
C ARG A 26 1.33 -10.19 -14.96
N SER A 27 0.45 -9.56 -14.19
CA SER A 27 -0.57 -8.66 -14.76
C SER A 27 0.07 -7.44 -15.43
N PHE A 28 1.14 -6.88 -14.84
CA PHE A 28 1.97 -5.84 -15.46
C PHE A 28 2.56 -6.28 -16.81
N LEU A 29 3.21 -7.45 -16.87
CA LEU A 29 3.75 -8.00 -18.12
C LEU A 29 2.67 -8.20 -19.17
N THR A 30 1.53 -8.79 -18.78
CA THR A 30 0.41 -9.07 -19.68
C THR A 30 -0.13 -7.79 -20.33
N GLN A 31 -0.29 -6.72 -19.57
CA GLN A 31 -0.77 -5.45 -20.10
C GLN A 31 0.36 -4.66 -20.78
N GLY A 32 1.58 -4.72 -20.23
CA GLY A 32 2.74 -4.01 -20.73
C GLY A 32 3.11 -4.36 -22.17
N LEU A 33 2.82 -5.59 -22.60
CA LEU A 33 2.99 -6.00 -24.00
C LEU A 33 1.99 -5.33 -24.96
N ARG A 34 0.94 -4.70 -24.45
CA ARG A 34 -0.13 -4.04 -25.22
C ARG A 34 -0.07 -2.53 -25.16
N VAL A 35 0.68 -1.95 -24.21
CA VAL A 35 0.80 -0.50 -24.05
C VAL A 35 1.73 0.07 -25.13
N PRO A 36 1.25 0.94 -26.06
CA PRO A 36 2.06 1.38 -27.19
C PRO A 36 3.30 2.21 -26.81
N ARG A 37 3.25 2.86 -25.63
CA ARG A 37 4.31 3.75 -25.11
C ARG A 37 5.32 3.07 -24.20
N MET A 38 5.17 1.75 -23.98
CA MET A 38 6.01 0.99 -23.05
C MET A 38 6.42 -0.35 -23.65
N ARG A 39 7.56 -0.87 -23.23
CA ARG A 39 8.05 -2.20 -23.56
C ARG A 39 8.46 -2.94 -22.30
N ALA A 40 7.67 -3.93 -21.90
CA ALA A 40 7.92 -4.79 -20.75
C ALA A 40 8.65 -6.06 -21.20
N ARG A 41 9.95 -5.94 -21.52
CA ARG A 41 10.75 -7.02 -22.10
C ARG A 41 11.72 -7.71 -21.15
N VAL A 42 11.93 -7.14 -19.96
CA VAL A 42 12.89 -7.68 -18.99
C VAL A 42 12.13 -8.09 -17.74
N ALA A 43 12.26 -9.35 -17.36
CA ALA A 43 11.66 -9.91 -16.16
C ALA A 43 12.72 -10.60 -15.29
N VAL A 44 12.64 -10.37 -13.99
CA VAL A 44 13.52 -10.97 -12.98
C VAL A 44 12.68 -11.63 -11.90
N ASP A 45 13.05 -12.84 -11.51
CA ASP A 45 12.48 -13.53 -10.35
C ASP A 45 13.59 -14.34 -9.67
N ARG A 46 13.34 -14.89 -8.48
CA ARG A 46 14.30 -15.73 -7.74
C ARG A 46 14.85 -16.93 -8.54
N ASP A 47 14.20 -17.29 -9.63
CA ASP A 47 14.60 -18.27 -10.61
C ASP A 47 14.24 -17.72 -12.00
N ALA A 48 15.22 -17.65 -12.88
CA ALA A 48 15.04 -17.18 -14.25
C ALA A 48 14.01 -17.99 -15.06
N GLN A 49 13.76 -19.25 -14.68
CA GLN A 49 12.71 -20.08 -15.30
C GLN A 49 11.31 -19.56 -14.92
N ILE A 50 11.13 -19.09 -13.69
CA ILE A 50 9.87 -18.47 -13.26
C ILE A 50 9.62 -17.19 -14.07
N ALA A 51 10.63 -16.34 -14.19
CA ALA A 51 10.56 -15.12 -15.02
C ALA A 51 10.24 -15.43 -16.50
N ALA A 52 10.89 -16.44 -17.08
CA ALA A 52 10.62 -16.89 -18.44
C ALA A 52 9.20 -17.44 -18.62
N ALA A 53 8.72 -18.23 -17.66
CA ALA A 53 7.36 -18.75 -17.65
C ALA A 53 6.32 -17.61 -17.56
N ALA A 54 6.57 -16.57 -16.75
CA ALA A 54 5.71 -15.41 -16.65
C ALA A 54 5.64 -14.61 -17.95
N LEU A 55 6.77 -14.37 -18.62
CA LEU A 55 6.82 -13.73 -19.95
C LEU A 55 6.00 -14.52 -20.97
N LYS A 56 6.19 -15.84 -21.02
CA LYS A 56 5.43 -16.73 -21.90
C LYS A 56 3.93 -16.66 -21.61
N ALA A 57 3.53 -16.77 -20.34
CA ALA A 57 2.13 -16.73 -19.93
C ALA A 57 1.48 -15.37 -20.24
N SER A 58 2.26 -14.29 -20.26
CA SER A 58 1.81 -12.93 -20.61
C SER A 58 1.63 -12.69 -22.10
N GLY A 59 2.07 -13.65 -22.96
CA GLY A 59 1.91 -13.58 -24.40
C GLY A 59 3.18 -13.18 -25.17
N ALA A 60 4.35 -13.19 -24.53
CA ALA A 60 5.63 -13.06 -25.23
C ALA A 60 5.87 -14.29 -26.12
N ASP A 61 6.46 -14.06 -27.29
CA ASP A 61 6.85 -15.13 -28.22
C ASP A 61 7.89 -16.06 -27.56
N PRO A 62 7.58 -17.34 -27.33
CA PRO A 62 8.47 -18.25 -26.63
C PRO A 62 9.84 -18.44 -27.34
N GLU A 63 9.88 -18.31 -28.68
CA GLU A 63 11.12 -18.43 -29.44
C GLU A 63 12.04 -17.22 -29.24
N ARG A 64 11.53 -16.13 -28.69
CA ARG A 64 12.23 -14.88 -28.38
C ARG A 64 12.51 -14.67 -26.88
N ILE A 65 12.19 -15.62 -26.02
CA ILE A 65 12.53 -15.55 -24.61
C ILE A 65 13.93 -16.10 -24.39
N ARG A 66 14.82 -15.32 -23.78
CA ARG A 66 16.20 -15.72 -23.46
C ARG A 66 16.38 -15.73 -21.93
N ILE A 67 16.73 -16.87 -21.41
CA ILE A 67 17.20 -17.03 -20.04
C ILE A 67 18.68 -16.65 -20.04
N CYS A 68 19.01 -15.63 -19.25
CA CYS A 68 20.34 -15.05 -19.20
C CYS A 68 20.94 -15.24 -17.81
N THR A 69 22.14 -15.79 -17.73
CA THR A 69 22.91 -16.02 -16.52
C THR A 69 24.08 -15.04 -16.36
N THR A 70 24.32 -14.23 -17.37
CA THR A 70 25.37 -13.20 -17.40
C THR A 70 24.84 -11.89 -17.97
N ALA A 71 25.41 -10.76 -17.55
CA ALA A 71 25.08 -9.45 -18.11
C ALA A 71 25.39 -9.35 -19.62
N ALA A 72 26.42 -10.08 -20.12
CA ALA A 72 26.75 -10.11 -21.52
C ALA A 72 25.67 -10.81 -22.37
N GLU A 73 25.12 -11.93 -21.87
CA GLU A 73 24.01 -12.63 -22.53
C GLU A 73 22.76 -11.73 -22.52
N ALA A 74 22.44 -11.12 -21.39
CA ALA A 74 21.31 -10.20 -21.28
C ALA A 74 21.43 -9.01 -22.24
N GLY A 75 22.63 -8.40 -22.36
CA GLY A 75 22.90 -7.32 -23.28
C GLY A 75 22.73 -7.75 -24.75
N LYS A 76 23.23 -8.92 -25.14
CA LYS A 76 23.06 -9.48 -26.48
C LYS A 76 21.60 -9.76 -26.81
N ALA A 77 20.87 -10.40 -25.91
CA ALA A 77 19.45 -10.71 -26.09
C ALA A 77 18.61 -9.41 -26.20
N PHE A 78 18.85 -8.44 -25.30
CA PHE A 78 18.16 -7.17 -25.35
C PHE A 78 18.40 -6.39 -26.64
N ALA A 79 19.67 -6.36 -27.14
CA ALA A 79 20.03 -5.70 -28.40
C ALA A 79 19.40 -6.38 -29.62
N ALA A 80 19.21 -7.70 -29.58
CA ALA A 80 18.49 -8.45 -30.61
C ALA A 80 16.97 -8.20 -30.59
N GLY A 81 16.46 -7.47 -29.57
CA GLY A 81 15.03 -7.22 -29.38
C GLY A 81 14.30 -8.38 -28.72
N ASP A 82 15.00 -9.36 -28.19
CA ASP A 82 14.42 -10.50 -27.47
C ASP A 82 13.91 -10.12 -26.08
N PHE A 83 13.12 -11.01 -25.46
CA PHE A 83 12.74 -10.93 -24.07
C PHE A 83 13.83 -11.53 -23.18
N VAL A 84 14.14 -10.85 -22.08
CA VAL A 84 15.18 -11.25 -21.14
C VAL A 84 14.56 -11.73 -19.84
N ALA A 85 14.89 -12.96 -19.43
CA ALA A 85 14.57 -13.54 -18.15
C ALA A 85 15.86 -13.77 -17.36
N ALA A 86 15.93 -13.31 -16.11
CA ALA A 86 17.10 -13.46 -15.24
C ALA A 86 16.68 -13.79 -13.80
N ASP A 87 17.64 -14.25 -12.99
CA ASP A 87 17.44 -14.56 -11.57
C ASP A 87 17.99 -13.46 -10.62
N ASP A 88 18.68 -12.47 -11.14
CA ASP A 88 19.19 -11.33 -10.37
C ASP A 88 19.08 -10.02 -11.15
N LEU A 89 18.56 -8.98 -10.50
CA LEU A 89 18.49 -7.63 -11.08
C LEU A 89 19.88 -7.10 -11.47
N ALA A 90 20.94 -7.47 -10.74
CA ALA A 90 22.31 -7.05 -11.05
C ALA A 90 22.77 -7.46 -12.47
N LEU A 91 22.24 -8.55 -13.03
CA LEU A 91 22.54 -9.00 -14.39
C LEU A 91 21.94 -8.11 -15.47
N VAL A 92 20.84 -7.43 -15.17
CA VAL A 92 20.01 -6.73 -16.16
C VAL A 92 19.85 -5.23 -15.91
N VAL A 93 20.20 -4.73 -14.73
CA VAL A 93 20.05 -3.30 -14.37
C VAL A 93 20.90 -2.38 -15.24
N GLY A 94 21.99 -2.88 -15.83
CA GLY A 94 22.83 -2.18 -16.80
C GLY A 94 22.22 -2.08 -18.22
N LEU A 95 21.16 -2.82 -18.53
CA LEU A 95 20.43 -2.68 -19.80
C LEU A 95 19.82 -1.28 -19.91
N PRO A 96 19.53 -0.77 -21.12
CA PRO A 96 18.91 0.55 -21.30
C PRO A 96 17.41 0.52 -20.95
N VAL A 97 17.07 0.02 -19.78
CA VAL A 97 15.74 0.16 -19.16
C VAL A 97 15.67 1.49 -18.44
N GLU A 98 14.51 2.13 -18.44
CA GLU A 98 14.30 3.44 -17.81
C GLU A 98 13.67 3.31 -16.43
N VAL A 99 12.77 2.33 -16.25
CA VAL A 99 12.04 2.11 -15.02
C VAL A 99 12.19 0.67 -14.57
N VAL A 100 12.52 0.47 -13.31
CA VAL A 100 12.48 -0.83 -12.62
C VAL A 100 11.21 -0.87 -11.79
N ILE A 101 10.39 -1.91 -11.97
CA ILE A 101 9.18 -2.17 -11.20
C ILE A 101 9.53 -3.22 -10.14
N GLU A 102 9.55 -2.84 -8.88
CA GLU A 102 9.83 -3.72 -7.75
C GLU A 102 8.52 -4.29 -7.20
N ALA A 103 8.28 -5.58 -7.40
CA ALA A 103 7.01 -6.26 -7.12
C ALA A 103 7.22 -7.62 -6.42
N THR A 104 8.26 -7.74 -5.59
CA THR A 104 8.58 -9.02 -4.93
C THR A 104 7.76 -9.28 -3.67
N GLY A 105 7.24 -8.23 -3.01
CA GLY A 105 6.63 -8.33 -1.68
C GLY A 105 7.63 -8.67 -0.56
N HIS A 106 8.92 -8.74 -0.89
CA HIS A 106 9.99 -9.10 0.04
C HIS A 106 10.79 -7.86 0.45
N PRO A 107 10.66 -7.34 1.69
CA PRO A 107 11.23 -6.05 2.07
C PRO A 107 12.76 -5.99 1.95
N GLU A 108 13.48 -7.04 2.35
CA GLU A 108 14.95 -7.10 2.26
C GLU A 108 15.45 -7.17 0.79
N ALA A 109 14.82 -8.03 -0.03
CA ALA A 109 15.14 -8.12 -1.44
C ALA A 109 14.79 -6.82 -2.17
N GLY A 110 13.62 -6.25 -1.86
CA GLY A 110 13.16 -4.97 -2.41
C GLY A 110 14.12 -3.82 -2.07
N ALA A 111 14.68 -3.80 -0.86
CA ALA A 111 15.67 -2.80 -0.44
C ALA A 111 16.94 -2.88 -1.32
N ARG A 112 17.46 -4.09 -1.57
CA ARG A 112 18.57 -4.30 -2.48
C ARG A 112 18.23 -3.88 -3.92
N HIS A 113 17.04 -4.22 -4.41
CA HIS A 113 16.60 -3.86 -5.75
C HIS A 113 16.46 -2.34 -5.91
N ALA A 114 15.89 -1.66 -4.92
CA ALA A 114 15.74 -0.20 -4.91
C ALA A 114 17.11 0.49 -5.00
N ARG A 115 18.09 0.06 -4.17
CA ARG A 115 19.44 0.60 -4.22
C ARG A 115 20.09 0.38 -5.58
N LEU A 116 20.06 -0.86 -6.12
CA LEU A 116 20.65 -1.19 -7.42
C LEU A 116 20.03 -0.37 -8.56
N ALA A 117 18.70 -0.21 -8.58
CA ALA A 117 18.02 0.57 -9.61
C ALA A 117 18.44 2.06 -9.56
N ILE A 118 18.41 2.67 -8.37
CA ILE A 118 18.77 4.08 -8.19
C ILE A 118 20.27 4.32 -8.49
N GLU A 119 21.16 3.43 -8.06
CA GLU A 119 22.60 3.52 -8.37
C GLU A 119 22.90 3.38 -9.86
N ALA A 120 22.11 2.57 -10.58
CA ALA A 120 22.21 2.41 -12.03
C ALA A 120 21.53 3.53 -12.82
N GLY A 121 20.95 4.55 -12.15
CA GLY A 121 20.28 5.68 -12.81
C GLY A 121 18.90 5.32 -13.37
N ARG A 122 18.16 4.41 -12.73
CA ARG A 122 16.82 4.00 -13.14
C ARG A 122 15.75 4.58 -12.23
N HIS A 123 14.63 5.01 -12.79
CA HIS A 123 13.44 5.29 -12.02
C HIS A 123 12.95 4.00 -11.34
N LEU A 124 12.32 4.12 -10.19
CA LEU A 124 11.82 2.99 -9.41
C LEU A 124 10.30 3.10 -9.21
N ALA A 125 9.57 2.10 -9.61
CA ALA A 125 8.15 1.93 -9.32
C ALA A 125 8.01 0.84 -8.24
N VAL A 126 7.55 1.22 -7.05
CA VAL A 126 7.49 0.34 -5.88
C VAL A 126 6.08 -0.21 -5.72
N VAL A 127 5.93 -1.52 -5.90
CA VAL A 127 4.71 -2.27 -5.60
C VAL A 127 4.78 -2.91 -4.22
N SER A 128 6.00 -3.29 -3.78
CA SER A 128 6.22 -3.91 -2.47
C SER A 128 5.98 -2.90 -1.34
N LYS A 129 4.73 -2.85 -0.87
CA LYS A 129 4.32 -2.02 0.27
C LYS A 129 5.08 -2.33 1.55
N GLU A 130 5.56 -3.55 1.69
CA GLU A 130 6.41 -4.01 2.79
C GLU A 130 7.73 -3.24 2.88
N LEU A 131 8.35 -3.00 1.73
CA LEU A 131 9.54 -2.14 1.61
C LEU A 131 9.21 -0.67 1.88
N ASP A 132 8.15 -0.18 1.19
CA ASP A 132 7.76 1.23 1.22
C ASP A 132 7.37 1.67 2.63
N SER A 133 6.70 0.80 3.40
CA SER A 133 6.32 1.09 4.78
C SER A 133 7.50 1.27 5.75
N VAL A 134 8.68 0.70 5.45
CA VAL A 134 9.87 0.82 6.29
C VAL A 134 10.75 2.00 5.89
N ALA A 135 10.95 2.19 4.58
CA ALA A 135 11.97 3.10 4.07
C ALA A 135 11.53 3.94 2.84
N GLY A 136 10.23 3.95 2.50
CA GLY A 136 9.71 4.61 1.30
C GLY A 136 10.11 6.08 1.16
N PRO A 137 9.89 6.94 2.17
CA PRO A 137 10.35 8.32 2.12
C PRO A 137 11.86 8.47 1.93
N GLY A 138 12.66 7.58 2.53
CA GLY A 138 14.12 7.54 2.35
C GLY A 138 14.52 7.17 0.93
N ILE A 139 13.87 6.18 0.34
CA ILE A 139 14.08 5.75 -1.05
C ILE A 139 13.71 6.88 -2.01
N ALA A 140 12.56 7.54 -1.81
CA ALA A 140 12.15 8.69 -2.62
C ALA A 140 13.15 9.85 -2.52
N HIS A 141 13.65 10.16 -1.32
CA HIS A 141 14.69 11.16 -1.10
C HIS A 141 16.01 10.78 -1.81
N MET A 142 16.41 9.51 -1.73
CA MET A 142 17.63 9.00 -2.41
C MET A 142 17.51 9.09 -3.93
N ALA A 143 16.36 8.75 -4.51
CA ALA A 143 16.07 8.85 -5.93
C ALA A 143 16.09 10.32 -6.39
N ALA A 144 15.39 11.21 -5.68
CA ALA A 144 15.33 12.63 -5.98
C ALA A 144 16.71 13.31 -5.96
N ALA A 145 17.59 12.92 -5.03
CA ALA A 145 18.99 13.43 -4.97
C ALA A 145 19.81 13.08 -6.22
N ARG A 146 19.33 12.15 -7.06
CA ARG A 146 19.94 11.75 -8.35
C ARG A 146 19.12 12.18 -9.56
N GLY A 147 18.08 13.00 -9.38
CA GLY A 147 17.17 13.39 -10.46
C GLY A 147 16.29 12.24 -10.95
N LEU A 148 16.08 11.22 -10.13
CA LEU A 148 15.26 10.07 -10.41
C LEU A 148 13.94 10.12 -9.64
N VAL A 149 12.96 9.35 -10.08
CA VAL A 149 11.66 9.19 -9.42
C VAL A 149 11.62 7.82 -8.74
N SER A 150 11.20 7.80 -7.47
CA SER A 150 10.63 6.62 -6.83
C SER A 150 9.15 6.88 -6.60
N THR A 151 8.29 5.95 -7.00
CA THR A 151 6.83 6.14 -7.00
C THR A 151 6.10 4.89 -6.54
N PRO A 152 5.04 5.00 -5.71
CA PRO A 152 4.03 3.96 -5.63
C PRO A 152 3.37 3.80 -7.00
N VAL A 153 2.69 2.69 -7.23
CA VAL A 153 2.20 2.32 -8.56
C VAL A 153 0.68 2.35 -8.62
N ASP A 154 0.13 3.00 -9.65
CA ASP A 154 -1.29 2.89 -9.96
C ASP A 154 -1.66 1.43 -10.22
N GLY A 155 -2.86 1.05 -9.81
CA GLY A 155 -3.28 -0.35 -9.74
C GLY A 155 -3.04 -0.97 -8.37
N ASP A 156 -2.46 -0.20 -7.43
CA ASP A 156 -2.49 -0.48 -5.99
C ASP A 156 -3.17 0.69 -5.25
N GLN A 157 -3.76 0.40 -4.11
CA GLN A 157 -4.60 1.34 -3.36
C GLN A 157 -3.87 2.58 -2.86
N PRO A 158 -2.59 2.53 -2.39
CA PRO A 158 -1.90 3.72 -1.92
C PRO A 158 -1.80 4.83 -2.96
N SER A 159 -1.35 4.53 -4.18
CA SER A 159 -1.24 5.51 -5.26
C SER A 159 -2.58 6.12 -5.61
N LEU A 160 -3.62 5.28 -5.79
CA LEU A 160 -4.97 5.74 -6.13
C LEU A 160 -5.56 6.64 -5.03
N LEU A 161 -5.33 6.31 -3.76
CA LEU A 161 -5.82 7.12 -2.65
C LEU A 161 -5.07 8.46 -2.54
N ILE A 162 -3.75 8.47 -2.71
CA ILE A 162 -2.97 9.72 -2.76
C ILE A 162 -3.47 10.60 -3.91
N GLY A 163 -3.69 10.01 -5.08
CA GLY A 163 -4.25 10.72 -6.23
C GLY A 163 -5.63 11.32 -5.93
N LEU A 164 -6.52 10.58 -5.26
CA LEU A 164 -7.85 11.05 -4.87
C LEU A 164 -7.79 12.16 -3.81
N VAL A 165 -6.91 12.03 -2.81
CA VAL A 165 -6.68 13.06 -1.77
C VAL A 165 -6.20 14.36 -2.42
N THR A 166 -5.15 14.28 -3.22
CA THR A 166 -4.55 15.47 -3.85
C THR A 166 -5.48 16.11 -4.88
N TRP A 167 -6.31 15.32 -5.57
CA TRP A 167 -7.37 15.83 -6.42
C TRP A 167 -8.42 16.61 -5.63
N ALA A 168 -8.88 16.06 -4.48
CA ALA A 168 -9.85 16.71 -3.62
C ALA A 168 -9.29 18.02 -3.02
N GLU A 169 -8.02 18.01 -2.57
CA GLU A 169 -7.31 19.20 -2.09
C GLU A 169 -7.19 20.28 -3.17
N THR A 170 -6.87 19.89 -4.41
CA THR A 170 -6.78 20.82 -5.56
C THR A 170 -8.11 21.51 -5.84
N LEU A 171 -9.23 20.82 -5.59
CA LEU A 171 -10.57 21.37 -5.74
C LEU A 171 -11.02 22.21 -4.51
N GLY A 172 -10.20 22.27 -3.46
CA GLY A 172 -10.51 23.02 -2.24
C GLY A 172 -11.50 22.32 -1.31
N PHE A 173 -11.70 21.00 -1.44
CA PHE A 173 -12.52 20.25 -0.51
C PHE A 173 -11.87 20.16 0.87
N GLU A 174 -12.67 20.33 1.92
CA GLU A 174 -12.28 20.07 3.30
C GLU A 174 -12.41 18.57 3.56
N ILE A 175 -11.26 17.89 3.70
CA ILE A 175 -11.20 16.43 3.83
C ILE A 175 -11.23 16.06 5.31
N ILE A 176 -12.23 15.29 5.72
CA ILE A 176 -12.42 14.76 7.08
C ILE A 176 -11.64 13.47 7.26
N ALA A 177 -11.80 12.55 6.29
CA ALA A 177 -11.10 11.26 6.29
C ALA A 177 -10.66 10.87 4.89
N ALA A 178 -9.63 10.04 4.83
CA ALA A 178 -9.22 9.32 3.63
C ALA A 178 -9.03 7.84 3.98
N GLY A 179 -9.36 6.96 3.07
CA GLY A 179 -9.27 5.54 3.38
C GLY A 179 -9.55 4.62 2.22
N LYS A 180 -9.59 3.35 2.55
CA LYS A 180 -9.81 2.25 1.60
C LYS A 180 -10.85 1.28 2.14
N SER A 181 -11.40 0.45 1.28
CA SER A 181 -12.04 -0.77 1.74
C SER A 181 -10.97 -1.83 2.00
N SER A 182 -11.17 -2.64 3.03
CA SER A 182 -10.39 -3.86 3.24
C SER A 182 -10.58 -4.81 2.06
N GLU A 183 -9.62 -5.71 1.86
CA GLU A 183 -9.61 -6.63 0.71
C GLU A 183 -10.81 -7.59 0.72
N TYR A 184 -11.32 -7.93 1.91
CA TYR A 184 -12.41 -8.89 2.04
C TYR A 184 -13.70 -8.23 2.51
N ASP A 185 -14.75 -8.40 1.70
CA ASP A 185 -16.11 -8.03 2.06
C ASP A 185 -16.67 -8.96 3.15
N PHE A 186 -17.63 -8.47 3.90
CA PHE A 186 -18.56 -9.28 4.68
C PHE A 186 -19.84 -9.48 3.86
N VAL A 187 -19.92 -10.61 3.17
CA VAL A 187 -21.05 -10.95 2.31
C VAL A 187 -22.10 -11.67 3.13
N PHE A 188 -23.20 -10.99 3.43
CA PHE A 188 -24.30 -11.51 4.24
C PHE A 188 -25.48 -11.96 3.39
N ASP A 189 -25.75 -13.24 3.35
CA ASP A 189 -26.95 -13.80 2.75
C ASP A 189 -28.09 -13.81 3.80
N ARG A 190 -29.01 -12.86 3.65
CA ARG A 190 -30.15 -12.70 4.57
C ARG A 190 -31.13 -13.88 4.55
N ALA A 191 -31.19 -14.66 3.47
CA ALA A 191 -32.09 -15.82 3.37
C ALA A 191 -31.60 -17.01 4.20
N THR A 192 -30.29 -17.17 4.28
CA THR A 192 -29.66 -18.30 5.00
C THR A 192 -29.09 -17.90 6.37
N GLY A 193 -28.91 -16.59 6.62
CA GLY A 193 -28.23 -16.08 7.81
C GLY A 193 -26.71 -16.33 7.82
N LEU A 194 -26.12 -16.64 6.67
CA LEU A 194 -24.69 -16.91 6.53
C LEU A 194 -23.91 -15.64 6.17
N VAL A 195 -22.72 -15.48 6.77
CA VAL A 195 -21.75 -14.45 6.41
C VAL A 195 -20.51 -15.13 5.85
N THR A 196 -20.06 -14.69 4.68
CA THR A 196 -18.80 -15.12 4.08
C THR A 196 -17.80 -13.95 4.05
N SER A 197 -16.60 -14.16 4.59
CA SER A 197 -15.48 -13.21 4.52
C SER A 197 -14.15 -13.97 4.52
N ASN A 198 -13.18 -13.52 3.72
CA ASN A 198 -11.83 -14.12 3.63
C ASN A 198 -11.86 -15.66 3.47
N GLY A 199 -12.72 -16.18 2.57
CA GLY A 199 -12.87 -17.61 2.30
C GLY A 199 -13.50 -18.43 3.44
N ARG A 200 -13.94 -17.80 4.53
CA ARG A 200 -14.63 -18.44 5.66
C ARG A 200 -16.11 -18.09 5.65
N THR A 201 -16.95 -19.03 6.00
CA THR A 201 -18.41 -18.84 6.09
C THR A 201 -18.86 -19.27 7.48
N GLU A 202 -19.60 -18.37 8.15
CA GLU A 202 -20.13 -18.58 9.50
C GLU A 202 -21.63 -18.27 9.57
N PRO A 203 -22.41 -18.98 10.37
CA PRO A 203 -23.82 -18.64 10.61
C PRO A 203 -23.92 -17.45 11.58
N VAL A 204 -24.41 -16.32 11.10
CA VAL A 204 -24.58 -15.08 11.87
C VAL A 204 -25.97 -14.48 11.63
N PRO A 205 -27.06 -15.16 11.99
CA PRO A 205 -28.42 -14.68 11.73
C PRO A 205 -28.71 -13.34 12.43
N ALA A 206 -28.08 -13.08 13.59
CA ALA A 206 -28.23 -11.83 14.33
C ALA A 206 -27.74 -10.58 13.55
N LEU A 207 -26.91 -10.75 12.50
CA LEU A 207 -26.47 -9.62 11.67
C LEU A 207 -27.65 -8.98 10.91
N ALA A 208 -28.76 -9.70 10.73
CA ALA A 208 -29.97 -9.14 10.13
C ALA A 208 -30.52 -7.95 10.91
N ASP A 209 -30.43 -7.96 12.24
CA ASP A 209 -30.87 -6.85 13.13
C ASP A 209 -29.91 -5.64 13.05
N HIS A 210 -28.72 -5.85 12.52
CA HIS A 210 -27.67 -4.84 12.37
C HIS A 210 -27.37 -4.51 10.91
N TRP A 211 -28.23 -4.92 9.97
CA TRP A 211 -28.04 -4.74 8.54
C TRP A 211 -27.93 -3.27 8.12
N GLU A 212 -28.80 -2.43 8.64
CA GLU A 212 -28.84 -0.98 8.35
C GLU A 212 -28.39 -0.16 9.55
N LEU A 213 -27.66 0.93 9.29
CA LEU A 213 -27.33 1.92 10.31
C LEU A 213 -28.62 2.54 10.90
N GLY A 214 -29.57 2.91 10.04
CA GLY A 214 -30.82 3.56 10.45
C GLY A 214 -30.58 4.81 11.28
N GLY A 215 -31.35 4.97 12.35
CA GLY A 215 -31.21 6.08 13.32
C GLY A 215 -30.22 5.84 14.45
N ARG A 216 -29.49 4.71 14.46
CA ARG A 216 -28.59 4.33 15.56
C ARG A 216 -27.32 5.19 15.58
N ALA A 217 -26.67 5.26 16.74
CA ALA A 217 -25.37 5.91 16.88
C ALA A 217 -24.28 5.11 16.13
N ALA A 218 -23.33 5.81 15.50
CA ALA A 218 -22.23 5.19 14.75
C ALA A 218 -21.43 4.18 15.60
N ALA A 219 -21.08 4.56 16.83
CA ALA A 219 -20.32 3.68 17.74
C ALA A 219 -21.11 2.41 18.14
N GLU A 220 -22.42 2.52 18.32
CA GLU A 220 -23.30 1.41 18.68
C GLU A 220 -23.37 0.37 17.54
N ILE A 221 -23.71 0.80 16.32
CA ILE A 221 -23.84 -0.13 15.19
C ILE A 221 -22.52 -0.81 14.83
N VAL A 222 -21.40 -0.08 14.92
CA VAL A 222 -20.07 -0.64 14.65
C VAL A 222 -19.72 -1.71 15.68
N ALA A 223 -19.96 -1.44 16.98
CA ALA A 223 -19.72 -2.43 18.04
C ALA A 223 -20.61 -3.68 17.86
N SER A 224 -21.92 -3.48 17.59
CA SER A 224 -22.85 -4.59 17.41
C SER A 224 -22.50 -5.48 16.20
N ARG A 225 -22.09 -4.89 15.08
CA ARG A 225 -21.63 -5.65 13.91
C ARG A 225 -20.35 -6.40 14.19
N ALA A 226 -19.37 -5.74 14.82
CA ALA A 226 -18.10 -6.37 15.17
C ALA A 226 -18.29 -7.57 16.11
N GLU A 227 -19.17 -7.44 17.10
CA GLU A 227 -19.54 -8.51 18.02
C GLU A 227 -20.24 -9.67 17.28
N ALA A 228 -21.21 -9.35 16.43
CA ALA A 228 -21.97 -10.36 15.67
C ALA A 228 -21.08 -11.26 14.81
N VAL A 229 -20.03 -10.71 14.20
CA VAL A 229 -19.09 -11.47 13.35
C VAL A 229 -17.73 -11.72 14.01
N ALA A 230 -17.65 -11.78 15.33
CA ALA A 230 -16.40 -11.95 16.08
C ALA A 230 -15.60 -13.22 15.72
N ALA A 231 -16.28 -14.24 15.16
CA ALA A 231 -15.64 -15.46 14.67
C ALA A 231 -14.86 -15.27 13.35
N LEU A 232 -15.06 -14.16 12.64
CA LEU A 232 -14.40 -13.84 11.39
C LEU A 232 -13.30 -12.79 11.59
N PRO A 233 -12.21 -12.81 10.80
CA PRO A 233 -11.16 -11.79 10.85
C PRO A 233 -11.71 -10.39 10.55
N GLN A 234 -11.34 -9.41 11.37
CA GLN A 234 -11.77 -8.01 11.25
C GLN A 234 -10.59 -7.04 11.14
N ARG A 235 -9.37 -7.53 10.99
CA ARG A 235 -8.15 -6.74 10.84
C ARG A 235 -7.22 -7.42 9.83
N ALA A 236 -6.57 -6.63 9.02
CA ALA A 236 -5.58 -7.10 8.07
C ALA A 236 -4.35 -6.18 8.08
N VAL A 237 -3.16 -6.75 8.20
CA VAL A 237 -1.90 -6.00 8.21
C VAL A 237 -1.72 -5.16 6.93
N PRO A 238 -2.05 -5.68 5.72
CA PRO A 238 -1.97 -4.90 4.49
C PRO A 238 -2.73 -3.58 4.52
N ASP A 239 -3.91 -3.54 5.16
CA ASP A 239 -4.72 -2.32 5.25
C ASP A 239 -3.96 -1.19 5.96
N LEU A 240 -3.29 -1.50 7.08
CA LEU A 240 -2.49 -0.53 7.82
C LEU A 240 -1.22 -0.16 7.05
N CYS A 241 -0.58 -1.14 6.41
CA CYS A 241 0.63 -0.93 5.61
C CYS A 241 0.37 0.05 4.46
N GLU A 242 -0.71 -0.13 3.73
CA GLU A 242 -1.11 0.75 2.63
C GLU A 242 -1.49 2.15 3.10
N LEU A 243 -2.24 2.26 4.21
CA LEU A 243 -2.60 3.56 4.78
C LEU A 243 -1.39 4.30 5.38
N LEU A 244 -0.36 3.58 5.85
CA LEU A 244 0.91 4.20 6.25
C LEU A 244 1.55 4.95 5.08
N ILE A 245 1.61 4.34 3.89
CA ILE A 245 2.18 4.95 2.68
C ILE A 245 1.42 6.25 2.35
N VAL A 246 0.08 6.19 2.42
CA VAL A 246 -0.77 7.38 2.22
C VAL A 246 -0.49 8.44 3.29
N GLY A 247 -0.37 8.06 4.57
CA GLY A 247 -0.04 8.98 5.66
C GLY A 247 1.31 9.66 5.45
N ASN A 248 2.32 8.91 5.05
CA ASN A 248 3.65 9.44 4.75
C ASN A 248 3.68 10.35 3.51
N ALA A 249 2.74 10.15 2.58
CA ALA A 249 2.59 10.98 1.39
C ALA A 249 1.79 12.27 1.65
N THR A 250 0.76 12.23 2.49
CA THR A 250 -0.26 13.29 2.63
C THR A 250 -0.26 14.00 3.98
N GLY A 251 0.44 13.46 4.98
CA GLY A 251 0.43 13.96 6.36
C GLY A 251 -0.86 13.63 7.13
N PHE A 252 -1.71 12.73 6.62
CA PHE A 252 -2.86 12.24 7.36
C PHE A 252 -2.40 11.29 8.47
N ALA A 253 -3.14 11.25 9.58
CA ALA A 253 -2.83 10.42 10.73
C ALA A 253 -3.94 9.41 11.02
N ALA A 254 -3.60 8.29 11.61
CA ALA A 254 -4.59 7.36 12.16
C ALA A 254 -5.28 7.99 13.38
N ASP A 255 -6.60 7.80 13.51
CA ASP A 255 -7.35 8.24 14.69
C ASP A 255 -7.12 7.30 15.88
N ARG A 256 -6.90 6.03 15.59
CA ARG A 256 -6.50 4.95 16.50
C ARG A 256 -5.36 4.16 15.89
N PRO A 257 -4.43 3.61 16.68
CA PRO A 257 -3.31 2.82 16.16
C PRO A 257 -3.75 1.61 15.31
N ASP A 258 -4.86 0.96 15.70
CA ASP A 258 -5.45 -0.21 15.04
C ASP A 258 -6.58 0.15 14.07
N LEU A 259 -6.83 1.44 13.82
CA LEU A 259 -7.94 2.00 13.05
C LEU A 259 -9.33 1.68 13.68
N HIS A 260 -10.38 2.35 13.24
CA HIS A 260 -11.75 1.97 13.61
C HIS A 260 -12.19 0.72 12.86
N ALA A 261 -11.86 0.64 11.58
CA ALA A 261 -12.17 -0.48 10.68
C ALA A 261 -13.64 -0.95 10.77
N PRO A 262 -14.63 -0.06 10.62
CA PRO A 262 -16.02 -0.42 10.75
C PRO A 262 -16.46 -1.41 9.66
N ILE A 263 -17.31 -2.36 10.03
CA ILE A 263 -18.07 -3.17 9.07
C ILE A 263 -19.27 -2.33 8.65
N ALA A 264 -19.31 -1.90 7.38
CA ALA A 264 -20.25 -0.88 6.92
C ALA A 264 -20.75 -1.14 5.51
N ARG A 265 -22.00 -0.78 5.24
CA ARG A 265 -22.47 -0.64 3.86
C ARG A 265 -21.87 0.62 3.24
N ILE A 266 -21.64 0.59 1.93
CA ILE A 266 -21.01 1.72 1.20
C ILE A 266 -21.69 3.06 1.50
N THR A 267 -23.03 3.07 1.55
CA THR A 267 -23.84 4.28 1.79
C THR A 267 -23.73 4.84 3.20
N GLU A 268 -23.20 4.08 4.15
CA GLU A 268 -23.05 4.49 5.56
C GLU A 268 -21.70 5.11 5.85
N VAL A 269 -20.69 4.85 5.01
CA VAL A 269 -19.29 5.25 5.25
C VAL A 269 -19.14 6.74 5.56
N PRO A 270 -19.76 7.70 4.83
CA PRO A 270 -19.61 9.12 5.15
C PRO A 270 -20.27 9.53 6.47
N THR A 271 -21.25 8.76 6.99
CA THR A 271 -21.82 8.97 8.32
C THR A 271 -20.91 8.39 9.40
N LEU A 272 -20.39 7.18 9.22
CA LEU A 272 -19.56 6.49 10.20
C LEU A 272 -18.19 7.16 10.36
N LEU A 273 -17.56 7.53 9.25
CA LEU A 273 -16.23 8.18 9.22
C LEU A 273 -16.32 9.71 9.16
N ALA A 274 -17.38 10.29 9.71
CA ALA A 274 -17.48 11.71 10.08
C ALA A 274 -16.89 11.96 11.46
N GLY A 275 -16.73 13.23 11.83
CA GLY A 275 -16.31 13.65 13.17
C GLY A 275 -17.34 13.31 14.25
N LYS A 276 -16.89 13.12 15.50
CA LYS A 276 -17.78 12.86 16.66
C LYS A 276 -18.83 13.95 16.85
N ALA A 277 -18.49 15.20 16.55
CA ALA A 277 -19.43 16.32 16.62
C ALA A 277 -20.59 16.18 15.62
N GLU A 278 -20.38 15.43 14.53
CA GLU A 278 -21.34 15.15 13.48
C GLU A 278 -21.95 13.73 13.63
N GLY A 279 -21.75 13.10 14.81
CA GLY A 279 -22.29 11.77 15.12
C GLY A 279 -21.52 10.59 14.52
N GLY A 280 -20.32 10.82 13.97
CA GLY A 280 -19.41 9.80 13.49
C GLY A 280 -18.43 9.29 14.55
N LEU A 281 -17.37 8.60 14.09
CA LEU A 281 -16.39 7.92 14.95
C LEU A 281 -15.14 8.76 15.22
N LEU A 282 -14.78 9.68 14.30
CA LEU A 282 -13.45 10.29 14.29
C LEU A 282 -13.31 11.41 15.32
N SER A 283 -12.17 11.46 16.00
CA SER A 283 -11.84 12.48 17.00
C SER A 283 -11.23 13.75 16.40
N GLY A 284 -10.93 13.76 15.11
CA GLY A 284 -10.33 14.88 14.38
C GLY A 284 -10.52 14.78 12.88
N GLU A 285 -9.98 15.75 12.16
CA GLU A 285 -9.98 15.79 10.69
C GLU A 285 -8.69 15.21 10.11
N ARG A 286 -8.69 14.98 8.79
CA ARG A 286 -7.55 14.39 8.04
C ARG A 286 -7.11 13.06 8.66
N ARG A 287 -8.09 12.18 8.92
CA ARG A 287 -7.86 10.86 9.52
C ARG A 287 -7.84 9.77 8.45
N LEU A 288 -6.93 8.80 8.66
CA LEU A 288 -6.89 7.56 7.89
C LEU A 288 -7.76 6.51 8.56
N ASP A 289 -8.54 5.79 7.77
CA ASP A 289 -9.27 4.62 8.25
C ASP A 289 -9.53 3.62 7.11
N VAL A 290 -9.92 2.42 7.47
CA VAL A 290 -10.37 1.37 6.57
C VAL A 290 -11.82 1.01 6.92
N PHE A 291 -12.62 0.55 5.97
CA PHE A 291 -13.87 -0.11 6.29
C PHE A 291 -13.95 -1.48 5.62
N HIS A 292 -14.68 -2.40 6.25
CA HIS A 292 -15.03 -3.68 5.66
C HIS A 292 -16.39 -3.56 4.99
N CYS A 293 -16.46 -3.78 3.68
CA CYS A 293 -17.70 -3.64 2.93
C CYS A 293 -18.70 -4.73 3.32
N LEU A 294 -19.79 -4.34 3.98
CA LEU A 294 -20.95 -5.18 4.28
C LEU A 294 -21.92 -5.13 3.11
N ARG A 295 -22.18 -6.26 2.48
CA ARG A 295 -23.07 -6.33 1.31
C ARG A 295 -23.85 -7.62 1.21
N ALA A 296 -24.93 -7.60 0.45
CA ALA A 296 -25.62 -8.82 0.00
C ALA A 296 -24.84 -9.51 -1.13
N PRO A 297 -25.11 -10.80 -1.42
CA PRO A 297 -24.40 -11.53 -2.49
C PRO A 297 -24.53 -10.91 -3.88
N ASP A 298 -25.63 -10.22 -4.16
CA ASP A 298 -25.97 -9.56 -5.43
C ASP A 298 -25.60 -8.07 -5.48
N GLU A 299 -25.12 -7.50 -4.38
CA GLU A 299 -24.65 -6.11 -4.33
C GLU A 299 -23.19 -5.98 -4.79
N PRO A 300 -22.79 -4.83 -5.38
CA PRO A 300 -21.41 -4.59 -5.77
C PRO A 300 -20.43 -4.65 -4.58
N SER A 301 -19.26 -5.23 -4.82
CA SER A 301 -18.12 -5.17 -3.91
C SER A 301 -17.46 -3.79 -3.96
N PHE A 302 -16.87 -3.38 -2.84
CA PHE A 302 -15.97 -2.23 -2.77
C PHE A 302 -14.51 -2.66 -2.49
N ALA A 303 -14.25 -3.97 -2.41
CA ALA A 303 -12.90 -4.49 -2.17
C ALA A 303 -11.90 -3.92 -3.20
N GLY A 304 -10.80 -3.37 -2.70
CA GLY A 304 -9.82 -2.67 -3.53
C GLY A 304 -10.18 -1.20 -3.86
N GLY A 305 -11.34 -0.69 -3.41
CA GLY A 305 -11.71 0.72 -3.58
C GLY A 305 -11.06 1.64 -2.56
N VAL A 306 -10.94 2.91 -2.95
CA VAL A 306 -10.41 3.99 -2.11
C VAL A 306 -11.38 5.16 -2.06
N PHE A 307 -11.35 5.93 -0.96
CA PHE A 307 -12.29 7.02 -0.75
C PHE A 307 -11.70 8.19 0.03
N VAL A 308 -12.31 9.36 -0.12
CA VAL A 308 -12.17 10.49 0.79
C VAL A 308 -13.56 10.92 1.27
N ILE A 309 -13.66 11.30 2.53
CA ILE A 309 -14.84 11.92 3.13
C ILE A 309 -14.61 13.41 3.18
N VAL A 310 -15.49 14.16 2.55
CA VAL A 310 -15.40 15.62 2.45
C VAL A 310 -16.60 16.27 3.12
N ARG A 311 -16.42 17.49 3.63
CA ARG A 311 -17.50 18.29 4.20
C ARG A 311 -18.39 18.87 3.11
N CYS A 312 -19.70 18.80 3.30
CA CYS A 312 -20.71 19.39 2.41
C CYS A 312 -20.94 20.84 2.79
N THR A 313 -20.23 21.77 2.17
CA THR A 313 -20.31 23.21 2.47
C THR A 313 -21.44 23.91 1.72
N ASP A 314 -21.85 23.38 0.55
CA ASP A 314 -22.95 23.91 -0.26
C ASP A 314 -24.13 22.91 -0.31
N ARG A 315 -25.07 23.09 0.61
CA ARG A 315 -26.21 22.17 0.77
C ARG A 315 -27.01 21.98 -0.52
N PRO A 316 -27.43 23.02 -1.29
CA PRO A 316 -28.20 22.82 -2.49
C PRO A 316 -27.51 21.92 -3.55
N THR A 317 -26.21 22.11 -3.75
CA THR A 317 -25.44 21.28 -4.68
C THR A 317 -25.37 19.83 -4.19
N TRP A 318 -25.09 19.61 -2.90
CA TRP A 318 -24.99 18.24 -2.37
C TRP A 318 -26.34 17.51 -2.32
N ASP A 319 -27.44 18.20 -2.07
CA ASP A 319 -28.78 17.61 -2.17
C ASP A 319 -29.09 17.18 -3.62
N MET A 320 -28.70 18.00 -4.61
CA MET A 320 -28.83 17.61 -6.03
C MET A 320 -27.95 16.41 -6.39
N LEU A 321 -26.71 16.36 -5.88
CA LEU A 321 -25.79 15.24 -6.10
C LEU A 321 -26.32 13.97 -5.44
N ALA A 322 -26.83 14.05 -4.21
CA ALA A 322 -27.46 12.92 -3.51
C ALA A 322 -28.64 12.35 -4.30
N ALA A 323 -29.48 13.22 -4.88
CA ALA A 323 -30.59 12.82 -5.76
C ALA A 323 -30.12 12.11 -7.05
N LYS A 324 -28.85 12.29 -7.44
CA LYS A 324 -28.20 11.59 -8.56
C LYS A 324 -27.45 10.33 -8.13
N GLY A 325 -27.53 9.93 -6.85
CA GLY A 325 -26.93 8.72 -6.32
C GLY A 325 -25.53 8.88 -5.75
N HIS A 326 -25.04 10.11 -5.52
CA HIS A 326 -23.82 10.32 -4.78
C HIS A 326 -24.00 9.94 -3.30
N VAL A 327 -22.96 9.39 -2.70
CA VAL A 327 -23.02 8.89 -1.33
C VAL A 327 -22.80 10.05 -0.36
N VAL A 328 -23.89 10.47 0.28
CA VAL A 328 -23.93 11.57 1.26
C VAL A 328 -24.36 11.02 2.61
N SER A 329 -23.83 11.55 3.71
CA SER A 329 -24.23 11.16 5.07
C SER A 329 -25.72 11.41 5.33
N ARG A 330 -26.29 10.66 6.28
CA ARG A 330 -27.73 10.73 6.60
C ARG A 330 -28.23 12.14 7.00
N ASP A 331 -27.34 13.00 7.53
CA ASP A 331 -27.62 14.39 7.89
C ASP A 331 -27.22 15.40 6.81
N GLY A 332 -26.55 14.92 5.74
CA GLY A 332 -26.07 15.72 4.64
C GLY A 332 -24.85 16.58 4.95
N ALA A 333 -24.15 16.33 6.09
CA ALA A 333 -22.99 17.12 6.49
C ALA A 333 -21.71 16.72 5.76
N THR A 334 -21.60 15.46 5.37
CA THR A 334 -20.42 14.89 4.70
C THR A 334 -20.81 14.05 3.48
N ALA A 335 -19.87 13.87 2.55
CA ALA A 335 -20.03 13.03 1.37
C ALA A 335 -18.78 12.19 1.12
N MET A 336 -18.95 11.04 0.46
CA MET A 336 -17.88 10.17 0.03
C MET A 336 -17.60 10.34 -1.45
N LEU A 337 -16.38 10.76 -1.79
CA LEU A 337 -15.81 10.70 -3.14
C LEU A 337 -14.94 9.46 -3.20
N TYR A 338 -15.03 8.67 -4.28
CA TYR A 338 -14.40 7.36 -4.28
C TYR A 338 -14.06 6.82 -5.67
N LEU A 339 -13.08 5.92 -5.69
CA LEU A 339 -12.76 5.03 -6.80
C LEU A 339 -13.10 3.61 -6.34
N PRO A 340 -14.07 2.92 -6.96
CA PRO A 340 -14.63 1.69 -6.40
C PRO A 340 -13.74 0.46 -6.56
N ARG A 341 -12.62 0.54 -7.26
CA ARG A 341 -11.73 -0.58 -7.58
C ARG A 341 -10.36 -0.12 -8.03
N HIS A 342 -9.40 -1.07 -8.04
CA HIS A 342 -8.10 -0.97 -8.70
C HIS A 342 -7.91 -2.20 -9.63
N LEU A 343 -6.94 -2.13 -10.56
CA LEU A 343 -6.75 -3.15 -11.60
C LEU A 343 -5.39 -3.84 -11.54
N LEU A 344 -4.70 -3.79 -10.40
CA LEU A 344 -3.36 -4.36 -10.23
C LEU A 344 -2.37 -3.84 -11.30
N GLY A 345 -1.44 -4.67 -11.74
CA GLY A 345 -0.46 -4.31 -12.75
C GLY A 345 -1.04 -3.87 -14.11
N LEU A 346 -2.36 -4.04 -14.35
CA LEU A 346 -2.99 -3.56 -15.58
C LEU A 346 -3.00 -2.01 -15.67
N GLU A 347 -3.01 -1.29 -14.54
CA GLU A 347 -2.98 0.17 -14.48
C GLU A 347 -1.57 0.75 -14.37
N ALA A 348 -0.57 -0.06 -14.01
CA ALA A 348 0.78 0.37 -13.65
C ALA A 348 1.50 1.21 -14.74
N ALA A 349 1.05 1.12 -15.98
CA ALA A 349 1.62 1.89 -17.09
C ALA A 349 1.51 3.40 -16.87
N THR A 350 0.50 3.91 -16.16
CA THR A 350 0.35 5.34 -15.85
C THR A 350 1.53 5.83 -15.01
N SER A 351 1.82 5.17 -13.88
CA SER A 351 2.94 5.52 -13.00
C SER A 351 4.30 5.37 -13.68
N VAL A 352 4.48 4.34 -14.51
CA VAL A 352 5.70 4.12 -15.29
C VAL A 352 5.92 5.26 -16.28
N LEU A 353 4.88 5.68 -16.99
CA LEU A 353 4.96 6.75 -17.97
C LEU A 353 5.11 8.12 -17.31
N GLU A 354 4.45 8.36 -16.16
CA GLU A 354 4.65 9.58 -15.36
C GLU A 354 6.10 9.72 -14.91
N ALA A 355 6.69 8.66 -14.37
CA ALA A 355 8.08 8.66 -13.94
C ALA A 355 9.05 8.91 -15.10
N ALA A 356 8.90 8.17 -16.23
CA ALA A 356 9.84 8.20 -17.33
C ALA A 356 9.67 9.42 -18.26
N LEU A 357 8.43 9.90 -18.47
CA LEU A 357 8.15 10.96 -19.43
C LEU A 357 8.02 12.34 -18.79
N LEU A 358 7.53 12.39 -17.56
CA LEU A 358 7.23 13.64 -16.87
C LEU A 358 8.18 13.90 -15.69
N GLY A 359 8.92 12.89 -15.23
CA GLY A 359 9.78 12.99 -14.07
C GLY A 359 9.00 13.22 -12.76
N VAL A 360 7.75 12.73 -12.70
CA VAL A 360 6.88 12.88 -11.52
C VAL A 360 6.46 11.54 -10.94
N SER A 361 6.14 11.55 -9.65
CA SER A 361 5.60 10.39 -8.93
C SER A 361 4.07 10.42 -8.97
N SER A 362 3.43 9.26 -9.12
CA SER A 362 1.98 9.07 -8.86
C SER A 362 1.64 9.23 -7.38
N GLY A 363 2.65 9.17 -6.50
CA GLY A 363 2.53 9.48 -5.08
C GLY A 363 2.81 10.95 -4.77
N ALA A 364 3.32 11.23 -3.57
CA ALA A 364 3.70 12.58 -3.19
C ALA A 364 5.01 13.02 -3.85
N VAL A 365 5.14 14.34 -4.07
CA VAL A 365 6.38 14.95 -4.57
C VAL A 365 7.54 14.79 -3.59
N ALA A 366 7.26 14.87 -2.28
CA ALA A 366 8.25 14.76 -1.22
C ALA A 366 7.63 14.06 0.02
N PRO A 367 7.46 12.74 -0.02
CA PRO A 367 6.91 12.00 1.12
C PRO A 367 7.84 12.13 2.34
N ARG A 368 7.25 12.12 3.54
CA ARG A 368 7.97 12.22 4.81
C ARG A 368 7.54 11.09 5.75
N PRO A 369 8.42 10.61 6.64
CA PRO A 369 8.06 9.61 7.63
C PRO A 369 7.20 10.25 8.73
N HIS A 370 5.86 10.25 8.54
CA HIS A 370 4.88 10.68 9.52
C HIS A 370 4.42 9.54 10.41
N LEU A 371 4.34 8.33 9.85
CA LEU A 371 3.87 7.12 10.50
C LEU A 371 4.87 5.99 10.34
N ASP A 372 4.92 5.10 11.35
CA ASP A 372 5.52 3.78 11.30
C ASP A 372 4.45 2.71 11.54
N LEU A 373 4.55 1.59 10.83
CA LEU A 373 3.82 0.36 11.11
C LEU A 373 4.65 -0.46 12.09
N VAL A 374 4.07 -0.85 13.22
CA VAL A 374 4.78 -1.57 14.29
C VAL A 374 4.02 -2.82 14.71
N ALA A 375 4.70 -3.76 15.36
CA ALA A 375 4.11 -5.01 15.83
C ALA A 375 3.87 -4.97 17.35
N ARG A 376 2.63 -5.32 17.77
CA ARG A 376 2.28 -5.58 19.16
C ARG A 376 2.10 -7.07 19.37
N ALA A 377 2.73 -7.64 20.38
CA ALA A 377 2.56 -9.05 20.76
C ALA A 377 1.13 -9.32 21.23
N THR A 378 0.47 -10.34 20.69
CA THR A 378 -0.87 -10.81 21.11
C THR A 378 -0.81 -11.98 22.07
N GLN A 379 0.38 -12.50 22.30
CA GLN A 379 0.74 -13.55 23.26
C GLN A 379 2.17 -13.34 23.71
N ASP A 380 2.61 -14.06 24.74
CA ASP A 380 4.03 -14.06 25.11
C ASP A 380 4.88 -14.68 24.01
N LEU A 381 5.87 -13.94 23.55
CA LEU A 381 6.83 -14.35 22.51
C LEU A 381 8.17 -14.67 23.17
N PRO A 382 8.58 -15.93 23.30
CA PRO A 382 9.79 -16.32 24.03
C PRO A 382 11.09 -15.80 23.37
N ALA A 383 12.11 -15.50 24.17
CA ALA A 383 13.46 -15.26 23.67
C ALA A 383 13.93 -16.43 22.79
N GLY A 384 14.58 -16.10 21.68
CA GLY A 384 15.08 -17.09 20.71
C GLY A 384 14.08 -17.51 19.65
N SER A 385 12.77 -17.16 19.76
CA SER A 385 11.81 -17.41 18.69
C SER A 385 12.05 -16.48 17.50
N THR A 386 11.70 -16.95 16.30
CA THR A 386 11.73 -16.16 15.07
C THR A 386 10.36 -15.54 14.83
N LEU A 387 10.34 -14.26 14.51
CA LEU A 387 9.16 -13.50 14.08
C LEU A 387 8.83 -13.85 12.62
N ALA A 388 8.43 -15.12 12.39
CA ALA A 388 8.23 -15.62 11.04
C ALA A 388 7.14 -14.84 10.31
N MET A 389 7.51 -14.25 9.17
CA MET A 389 6.57 -13.64 8.24
C MET A 389 6.00 -14.71 7.33
N GLY A 390 4.67 -14.82 7.28
CA GLY A 390 4.02 -15.85 6.48
C GLY A 390 2.62 -15.49 6.04
N GLY A 391 2.00 -16.43 5.33
CA GLY A 391 0.66 -16.28 4.80
C GLY A 391 0.55 -15.33 3.61
N HIS A 392 -0.66 -15.23 3.06
CA HIS A 392 -0.96 -14.39 1.88
C HIS A 392 -0.72 -12.89 2.13
N HIS A 393 -0.87 -12.45 3.37
CA HIS A 393 -0.77 -11.05 3.76
C HIS A 393 0.52 -10.69 4.51
N HIS A 394 1.55 -11.51 4.43
CA HIS A 394 2.85 -11.25 5.06
C HIS A 394 2.72 -10.84 6.54
N THR A 395 1.89 -11.55 7.29
CA THR A 395 1.71 -11.31 8.73
C THR A 395 2.84 -11.93 9.54
N ILE A 396 3.04 -11.46 10.77
CA ILE A 396 3.92 -12.07 11.75
C ILE A 396 3.06 -12.77 12.79
N ASP A 397 3.23 -14.09 12.94
CA ASP A 397 2.44 -14.87 13.88
C ASP A 397 2.60 -14.38 15.32
N GLY A 398 1.49 -14.37 16.08
CA GLY A 398 1.47 -13.91 17.46
C GLY A 398 1.58 -12.40 17.64
N THR A 399 1.36 -11.61 16.56
CA THR A 399 1.36 -10.15 16.61
C THR A 399 0.14 -9.55 15.96
N THR A 400 -0.12 -8.28 16.27
CA THR A 400 -1.02 -7.39 15.53
C THR A 400 -0.26 -6.14 15.11
N ALA A 401 -0.68 -5.53 13.99
CA ALA A 401 -0.06 -4.32 13.48
C ALA A 401 -0.74 -3.06 14.03
N GLU A 402 0.04 -2.02 14.27
CA GLU A 402 -0.42 -0.70 14.70
C GLU A 402 0.29 0.41 13.94
N LEU A 403 -0.42 1.51 13.66
CA LEU A 403 0.13 2.76 13.13
C LEU A 403 0.49 3.69 14.28
N VAL A 404 1.74 4.11 14.35
CA VAL A 404 2.23 5.06 15.35
C VAL A 404 2.97 6.22 14.68
N PRO A 405 3.13 7.38 15.35
CA PRO A 405 4.00 8.44 14.84
C PRO A 405 5.41 7.93 14.60
N ALA A 406 5.99 8.23 13.43
CA ALA A 406 7.33 7.79 13.06
C ALA A 406 8.40 8.46 13.93
N VAL A 407 9.40 7.67 14.29
CA VAL A 407 10.59 8.13 15.06
C VAL A 407 11.85 7.53 14.48
N ALA A 408 13.00 8.17 14.75
CA ALA A 408 14.31 7.57 14.43
C ALA A 408 14.51 6.26 15.21
N LEU A 409 15.17 5.28 14.60
CA LEU A 409 15.48 4.02 15.24
C LEU A 409 16.38 4.24 16.48
N SER A 410 15.98 3.66 17.57
CA SER A 410 16.79 3.47 18.79
C SER A 410 16.46 2.10 19.39
N PRO A 411 17.26 1.56 20.31
CA PRO A 411 16.93 0.28 20.94
C PRO A 411 15.56 0.24 21.62
N GLU A 412 15.08 1.40 22.11
CA GLU A 412 13.79 1.55 22.81
C GLU A 412 12.63 1.86 21.86
N ALA A 413 12.92 2.31 20.63
CA ALA A 413 11.90 2.59 19.63
C ALA A 413 11.21 1.31 19.20
N ALA A 414 9.91 1.40 18.94
CA ALA A 414 9.17 0.29 18.31
C ALA A 414 9.81 -0.05 16.95
N ALA A 415 10.04 -1.33 16.70
CA ALA A 415 10.61 -1.78 15.44
C ALA A 415 9.56 -1.67 14.32
N PRO A 416 9.91 -1.11 13.15
CA PRO A 416 9.05 -1.21 11.98
C PRO A 416 8.69 -2.65 11.69
N PHE A 417 7.41 -2.92 11.42
CA PHE A 417 6.83 -4.27 11.32
C PHE A 417 7.65 -5.18 10.39
N TYR A 418 7.92 -4.72 9.18
CA TYR A 418 8.66 -5.51 8.20
C TYR A 418 10.18 -5.48 8.38
N LEU A 419 10.72 -4.59 9.21
CA LEU A 419 12.10 -4.69 9.67
C LEU A 419 12.24 -5.76 10.76
N ALA A 420 11.20 -5.96 11.58
CA ALA A 420 11.15 -7.02 12.58
C ALA A 420 10.85 -8.41 11.98
N ALA A 421 10.23 -8.44 10.79
CA ALA A 421 9.85 -9.68 10.12
C ALA A 421 11.07 -10.58 9.87
N ASN A 422 10.92 -11.86 10.20
CA ASN A 422 11.96 -12.90 10.12
C ASN A 422 13.16 -12.71 11.06
N CYS A 423 13.16 -11.68 11.91
CA CYS A 423 14.18 -11.52 12.93
C CYS A 423 13.98 -12.50 14.10
N ARG A 424 15.08 -12.81 14.80
CA ARG A 424 15.05 -13.59 16.04
C ARG A 424 14.90 -12.65 17.22
N LEU A 425 14.07 -13.01 18.20
CA LEU A 425 13.95 -12.30 19.47
C LEU A 425 15.18 -12.58 20.37
N VAL A 426 15.82 -11.52 20.87
CA VAL A 426 16.94 -11.62 21.81
C VAL A 426 16.47 -11.72 23.27
N ARG A 427 15.22 -11.32 23.55
CA ARG A 427 14.59 -11.44 24.86
C ARG A 427 13.09 -11.73 24.68
N THR A 428 12.46 -12.20 25.76
CA THR A 428 11.00 -12.45 25.78
C THR A 428 10.26 -11.11 25.67
N VAL A 429 9.24 -11.09 24.81
CA VAL A 429 8.29 -9.97 24.69
C VAL A 429 6.94 -10.44 25.22
N GLU A 430 6.45 -9.79 26.29
CA GLU A 430 5.18 -10.13 26.93
C GLU A 430 3.98 -9.72 26.07
N CYS A 431 2.87 -10.42 26.22
CA CYS A 431 1.59 -10.09 25.59
C CYS A 431 1.23 -8.61 25.85
N GLY A 432 0.76 -7.92 24.83
CA GLY A 432 0.39 -6.50 24.88
C GLY A 432 1.54 -5.51 24.73
N ARG A 433 2.81 -5.96 24.66
CA ARG A 433 3.96 -5.07 24.45
C ARG A 433 4.25 -4.85 22.96
N LEU A 434 4.71 -3.66 22.60
CA LEU A 434 5.30 -3.42 21.29
C LEU A 434 6.68 -4.07 21.22
N ILE A 435 6.98 -4.68 20.08
CA ILE A 435 8.32 -5.19 19.79
C ILE A 435 9.21 -4.00 19.48
N THR A 436 10.33 -3.86 20.21
CA THR A 436 11.29 -2.76 20.00
C THR A 436 12.48 -3.23 19.15
N VAL A 437 13.26 -2.28 18.64
CA VAL A 437 14.51 -2.58 17.91
C VAL A 437 15.48 -3.36 18.79
N GLY A 438 15.53 -3.06 20.09
CA GLY A 438 16.38 -3.78 21.06
C GLY A 438 15.89 -5.18 21.42
N ASP A 439 14.69 -5.59 21.00
CA ASP A 439 14.17 -6.94 21.20
C ASP A 439 14.57 -7.93 20.10
N ILE A 440 15.05 -7.43 18.96
CA ILE A 440 15.31 -8.22 17.75
C ILE A 440 16.77 -8.22 17.34
N GLU A 441 17.20 -9.32 16.75
CA GLU A 441 18.50 -9.45 16.12
C GLU A 441 18.38 -9.20 14.62
N ILE A 442 18.85 -8.02 14.16
CA ILE A 442 18.85 -7.66 12.75
C ILE A 442 20.20 -8.02 12.14
N ALA A 443 20.22 -8.63 10.96
CA ALA A 443 21.44 -8.96 10.25
C ALA A 443 22.29 -7.68 10.00
N PRO A 444 23.60 -7.70 10.27
CA PRO A 444 24.45 -6.51 10.16
C PRO A 444 24.56 -6.00 8.72
N ASP A 445 24.36 -6.86 7.73
CA ASP A 445 24.37 -6.59 6.28
C ASP A 445 22.98 -6.34 5.70
N SER A 446 21.95 -6.12 6.53
CA SER A 446 20.59 -5.82 6.07
C SER A 446 20.55 -4.52 5.26
N GLU A 447 20.16 -4.65 3.99
CA GLU A 447 19.93 -3.52 3.08
C GLU A 447 18.71 -2.69 3.52
N LEU A 448 17.70 -3.35 4.06
CA LEU A 448 16.49 -2.68 4.58
C LEU A 448 16.83 -1.79 5.78
N LEU A 449 17.64 -2.30 6.72
CA LEU A 449 18.13 -1.51 7.85
C LEU A 449 19.00 -0.33 7.38
N ALA A 450 19.83 -0.54 6.37
CA ALA A 450 20.67 0.52 5.81
C ALA A 450 19.83 1.65 5.20
N LEU A 451 18.78 1.31 4.42
CA LEU A 451 17.85 2.29 3.86
C LEU A 451 17.03 3.00 4.94
N ARG A 452 16.58 2.29 5.98
CA ARG A 452 15.88 2.93 7.10
C ARG A 452 16.78 3.90 7.86
N ARG A 453 18.04 3.55 8.13
CA ARG A 453 19.00 4.47 8.75
C ARG A 453 19.30 5.68 7.87
N TYR A 454 19.36 5.50 6.56
CA TYR A 454 19.47 6.61 5.62
C TYR A 454 18.25 7.55 5.73
N GLN A 455 17.04 7.00 5.77
CA GLN A 455 15.81 7.77 6.00
C GLN A 455 15.87 8.54 7.31
N ASP A 456 16.24 7.86 8.40
CA ASP A 456 16.33 8.48 9.73
C ASP A 456 17.33 9.64 9.76
N ALA A 457 18.49 9.47 9.14
CA ALA A 457 19.49 10.52 9.01
C ALA A 457 18.98 11.73 8.20
N ALA A 458 18.24 11.46 7.11
CA ALA A 458 17.71 12.51 6.24
C ALA A 458 16.59 13.34 6.90
N PHE A 459 15.74 12.70 7.71
CA PHE A 459 14.52 13.35 8.22
C PHE A 459 14.53 13.65 9.73
N PHE A 460 15.32 12.94 10.53
CA PHE A 460 15.40 13.11 11.99
C PHE A 460 16.78 13.59 12.48
N GLY A 461 17.82 13.55 11.62
CA GLY A 461 19.21 13.86 12.00
C GLY A 461 19.45 15.28 12.54
N ALA A 462 18.65 16.27 12.12
CA ALA A 462 18.78 17.64 12.58
C ALA A 462 18.18 17.91 13.98
N THR A 463 17.25 17.06 14.44
CA THR A 463 16.57 17.20 15.74
C THR A 463 17.36 16.61 16.89
N ALA A 464 18.23 15.63 16.63
CA ALA A 464 19.12 15.05 17.67
C ALA A 464 20.25 16.00 18.08
N ALA A 465 20.75 16.83 17.14
CA ALA A 465 21.80 17.81 17.42
C ALA A 465 21.28 19.07 18.16
N GLY A 466 20.01 19.43 17.98
CA GLY A 466 19.41 20.61 18.63
C GLY A 466 19.07 20.43 20.10
N LYS A 467 18.75 19.21 20.54
CA LYS A 467 18.42 18.95 21.97
C LYS A 467 19.64 18.81 22.89
N VAL A 468 20.84 18.63 22.33
CA VAL A 468 22.08 18.59 23.13
C VAL A 468 22.62 20.01 23.38
N ALA A 469 22.27 21.00 22.57
CA ALA A 469 22.76 22.38 22.68
C ALA A 469 21.90 23.26 23.62
N GLU A 470 20.68 22.83 24.03
CA GLU A 470 19.83 23.56 24.98
C GLU A 470 20.02 23.10 26.46
N ASN A 471 20.81 22.07 26.71
CA ASN A 471 21.12 21.55 28.06
C ASN A 471 22.61 21.59 28.42
N ALA A 472 23.40 22.44 27.76
CA ALA A 472 24.80 22.67 28.09
C ALA A 472 25.03 24.09 28.66
#